data_f161515bd4ae1cf4f7f24254f434b82d
#
_entry.id   f161515bd4ae1cf4f7f24254f434b82d
#
_cell.length_a   1.000
_cell.length_b   1.000
_cell.length_c   1.000
_cell.angle_alpha   90.00
_cell.angle_beta   90.00
_cell.angle_gamma   90.00
#
_symmetry.space_group_name_H-M   'P 1'
#
loop_
_entity.id
_entity.type
_entity.pdbx_description
1 polymer ?
#
loop_
_entity_poly.entity_id
_entity_poly.type
_entity_poly.pdbx_seq_one_letter_code
_entity_poly.pdbx_strand_id
1 'polypeptide(L)'
;VTESAGTLLYRRNGDQLEVLIVHPSGRYNRGAPWSIPKGKTEPGEDTETAARRETEEETGVCAGRLHSIGSVDLARSRKRIHGFAGPAPEDAEPRCASWEVDRAQFITLERARLLLHPAQITFLDRLLATLDQF
;
A
#
# COMPACT_ATOMS: atom_id res chain seq x y z
N VAL A 1 -8.17 17.23 -8.64
CA VAL A 1 -7.88 15.88 -8.19
C VAL A 1 -6.54 15.85 -7.45
N THR A 2 -6.55 15.33 -6.24
CA THR A 2 -5.32 15.15 -5.46
C THR A 2 -4.68 13.81 -5.85
N GLU A 3 -3.43 13.86 -6.25
CA GLU A 3 -2.68 12.66 -6.64
C GLU A 3 -1.90 12.12 -5.44
N SER A 4 -2.05 10.82 -5.21
CA SER A 4 -1.30 10.07 -4.20
C SER A 4 -0.69 8.85 -4.86
N ALA A 5 0.34 8.31 -4.25
CA ALA A 5 0.97 7.09 -4.73
C ALA A 5 1.38 6.21 -3.56
N GLY A 6 1.33 4.92 -3.77
CA GLY A 6 1.69 3.97 -2.73
C GLY A 6 2.10 2.62 -3.29
N THR A 7 2.51 1.74 -2.40
CA THR A 7 2.97 0.41 -2.80
C THR A 7 2.13 -0.69 -2.18
N LEU A 8 2.02 -1.79 -2.92
CA LEU A 8 1.47 -3.04 -2.43
C LEU A 8 2.60 -4.07 -2.49
N LEU A 9 3.39 -4.11 -1.41
CA LEU A 9 4.49 -5.06 -1.29
C LEU A 9 3.95 -6.40 -0.81
N TYR A 10 4.38 -7.47 -1.43
CA TYR A 10 3.89 -8.81 -1.10
C TYR A 10 5.03 -9.74 -0.75
N ARG A 11 4.69 -10.78 0.00
CA ARG A 11 5.62 -11.88 0.30
C ARG A 11 4.83 -13.17 0.45
N ARG A 12 5.52 -14.30 0.38
CA ARG A 12 4.92 -15.59 0.68
C ARG A 12 5.40 -16.04 2.06
N ASN A 13 4.46 -16.50 2.86
CA ASN A 13 4.73 -17.09 4.16
C ASN A 13 4.10 -18.49 4.13
N GLY A 14 4.92 -19.49 3.80
CA GLY A 14 4.39 -20.81 3.46
C GLY A 14 3.56 -20.73 2.19
N ASP A 15 2.33 -21.22 2.25
CA ASP A 15 1.40 -21.18 1.13
C ASP A 15 0.59 -19.88 1.08
N GLN A 16 0.77 -19.01 2.07
CA GLN A 16 -0.01 -17.77 2.20
C GLN A 16 0.68 -16.62 1.49
N LEU A 17 -0.09 -15.90 0.69
CA LEU A 17 0.35 -14.63 0.14
C LEU A 17 -0.03 -13.52 1.12
N GLU A 18 0.94 -12.71 1.51
CA GLU A 18 0.75 -11.60 2.43
C GLU A 18 1.10 -10.29 1.76
N VAL A 19 0.43 -9.23 2.17
CA VAL A 19 0.67 -7.88 1.67
C VAL A 19 0.90 -6.94 2.85
N LEU A 20 1.77 -5.94 2.64
CA LEU A 20 2.08 -4.94 3.65
C LEU A 20 1.07 -3.82 3.58
N ILE A 21 0.30 -3.66 4.66
CA ILE A 21 -0.70 -2.59 4.75
C ILE A 21 -0.56 -1.87 6.09
N VAL A 22 -1.12 -0.67 6.16
CA VAL A 22 -1.02 0.21 7.32
C VAL A 22 -2.41 0.66 7.78
N HIS A 23 -2.49 1.03 9.06
CA HIS A 23 -3.71 1.60 9.63
C HIS A 23 -3.43 3.04 10.05
N PRO A 24 -4.30 3.99 9.70
CA PRO A 24 -4.10 5.40 10.07
C PRO A 24 -4.27 5.58 11.58
N SER A 25 -3.40 6.42 12.16
CA SER A 25 -3.43 6.70 13.58
C SER A 25 -4.47 7.77 13.93
N GLY A 26 -4.69 7.96 15.22
CA GLY A 26 -5.58 8.98 15.74
C GLY A 26 -6.91 8.42 16.20
N ARG A 27 -7.50 9.08 17.18
CA ARG A 27 -8.74 8.59 17.79
C ARG A 27 -9.93 8.59 16.84
N TYR A 28 -9.92 9.47 15.84
CA TYR A 28 -10.99 9.49 14.83
C TYR A 28 -10.84 8.38 13.81
N ASN A 29 -9.69 7.72 13.80
CA ASN A 29 -9.39 6.65 12.83
C ASN A 29 -9.45 5.26 13.43
N ARG A 30 -9.95 5.10 14.66
CA ARG A 30 -9.99 3.77 15.31
C ARG A 30 -10.71 2.73 14.48
N GLY A 31 -11.83 3.08 13.88
CA GLY A 31 -12.60 2.20 13.02
C GLY A 31 -12.37 2.40 11.54
N ALA A 32 -11.35 3.18 11.17
CA ALA A 32 -11.07 3.44 9.75
C ALA A 32 -10.54 2.20 9.06
N PRO A 33 -10.77 2.08 7.74
CA PRO A 33 -10.16 0.99 6.99
C PRO A 33 -8.64 1.15 6.95
N TRP A 34 -7.98 0.00 6.75
CA TRP A 34 -6.55 -0.01 6.47
C TRP A 34 -6.30 0.46 5.04
N SER A 35 -5.05 0.73 4.74
CA SER A 35 -4.61 1.28 3.46
C SER A 35 -3.28 0.69 3.06
N ILE A 36 -2.99 0.70 1.76
CA ILE A 36 -1.60 0.54 1.33
C ILE A 36 -0.81 1.74 1.85
N PRO A 37 0.50 1.60 2.14
CA PRO A 37 1.34 2.76 2.46
C PRO A 37 1.32 3.73 1.29
N LYS A 38 0.90 4.97 1.52
CA LYS A 38 0.71 5.96 0.46
C LYS A 38 0.73 7.37 1.00
N GLY A 39 0.93 8.32 0.10
CA GLY A 39 0.81 9.72 0.42
C GLY A 39 0.81 10.57 -0.84
N LYS A 40 0.69 11.86 -0.64
CA LYS A 40 0.60 12.82 -1.73
C LYS A 40 1.91 12.89 -2.51
N THR A 41 1.80 13.01 -3.84
CA THR A 41 2.97 13.30 -4.65
C THR A 41 3.40 14.75 -4.42
N GLU A 42 4.70 15.00 -4.54
CA GLU A 42 5.26 16.35 -4.47
C GLU A 42 5.39 16.92 -5.87
N PRO A 43 5.42 18.28 -6.01
CA PRO A 43 5.56 18.90 -7.33
C PRO A 43 6.81 18.37 -8.05
N GLY A 44 6.63 17.92 -9.29
CA GLY A 44 7.73 17.40 -10.11
C GLY A 44 8.16 15.97 -9.79
N GLU A 45 7.55 15.35 -8.78
CA GLU A 45 7.87 13.97 -8.39
C GLU A 45 7.03 13.00 -9.23
N ASP A 46 7.67 11.97 -9.81
CA ASP A 46 6.88 10.94 -10.47
C ASP A 46 6.20 10.02 -9.45
N THR A 47 5.18 9.31 -9.90
CA THR A 47 4.34 8.54 -8.99
C THR A 47 5.08 7.35 -8.36
N GLU A 48 5.99 6.69 -9.08
CA GLU A 48 6.75 5.59 -8.49
C GLU A 48 7.70 6.10 -7.40
N THR A 49 8.37 7.21 -7.63
CA THR A 49 9.26 7.82 -6.63
C THR A 49 8.47 8.19 -5.37
N ALA A 50 7.28 8.79 -5.56
CA ALA A 50 6.41 9.12 -4.44
C ALA A 50 5.98 7.87 -3.67
N ALA A 51 5.61 6.80 -4.38
CA ALA A 51 5.20 5.54 -3.75
C ALA A 51 6.32 4.96 -2.89
N ARG A 52 7.55 4.96 -3.40
CA ARG A 52 8.73 4.47 -2.66
C ARG A 52 8.99 5.32 -1.42
N ARG A 53 8.97 6.61 -1.57
CA ARG A 53 9.21 7.56 -0.47
C ARG A 53 8.18 7.39 0.63
N GLU A 54 6.90 7.36 0.28
CA GLU A 54 5.82 7.23 1.26
C GLU A 54 5.87 5.89 1.99
N THR A 55 6.19 4.81 1.29
CA THR A 55 6.33 3.50 1.92
C THR A 55 7.42 3.49 2.97
N GLU A 56 8.58 4.08 2.65
CA GLU A 56 9.69 4.17 3.60
C GLU A 56 9.34 5.08 4.78
N GLU A 57 8.70 6.21 4.52
CA GLU A 57 8.28 7.14 5.57
C GLU A 57 7.30 6.49 6.55
N GLU A 58 6.35 5.71 6.06
CA GLU A 58 5.30 5.12 6.89
C GLU A 58 5.71 3.80 7.55
N THR A 59 6.49 2.98 6.88
CA THR A 59 6.79 1.63 7.34
C THR A 59 8.26 1.33 7.60
N GLY A 60 9.15 2.21 7.15
CA GLY A 60 10.59 1.97 7.23
C GLY A 60 11.11 1.00 6.19
N VAL A 61 10.26 0.47 5.32
CA VAL A 61 10.67 -0.51 4.31
C VAL A 61 11.05 0.18 3.00
N CYS A 62 12.25 -0.12 2.51
CA CYS A 62 12.72 0.37 1.21
C CYS A 62 12.29 -0.61 0.13
N ALA A 63 11.36 -0.20 -0.73
CA ALA A 63 10.86 -1.06 -1.77
C ALA A 63 11.95 -1.41 -2.79
N GLY A 64 11.95 -2.65 -3.24
CA GLY A 64 12.82 -3.10 -4.32
C GLY A 64 12.15 -2.86 -5.68
N ARG A 65 12.15 -3.89 -6.53
CA ARG A 65 11.56 -3.78 -7.86
C ARG A 65 10.03 -3.60 -7.77
N LEU A 66 9.49 -2.63 -8.51
CA LEU A 66 8.07 -2.32 -8.55
C LEU A 66 7.58 -2.29 -9.99
N HIS A 67 6.28 -2.59 -10.16
CA HIS A 67 5.60 -2.40 -11.43
C HIS A 67 4.23 -1.75 -11.15
N SER A 68 3.76 -0.94 -12.09
CA SER A 68 2.48 -0.26 -11.92
C SER A 68 1.32 -1.26 -11.93
N ILE A 69 0.39 -1.08 -11.01
CA ILE A 69 -0.90 -1.77 -11.00
C ILE A 69 -2.05 -0.78 -11.21
N GLY A 70 -1.76 0.35 -11.85
CA GLY A 70 -2.76 1.34 -12.22
C GLY A 70 -3.16 2.23 -11.08
N SER A 71 -4.29 2.89 -11.24
CA SER A 71 -4.80 3.81 -10.24
C SER A 71 -6.24 3.50 -9.87
N VAL A 72 -6.67 4.01 -8.72
CA VAL A 72 -8.06 3.98 -8.29
C VAL A 72 -8.46 5.39 -7.88
N ASP A 73 -9.72 5.73 -8.12
CA ASP A 73 -10.27 7.03 -7.77
C ASP A 73 -11.17 6.91 -6.54
N LEU A 74 -10.96 7.82 -5.59
CA LEU A 74 -11.83 7.98 -4.43
C LEU A 74 -12.78 9.12 -4.73
N ALA A 75 -13.98 8.79 -5.22
CA ALA A 75 -14.91 9.78 -5.77
C ALA A 75 -15.26 10.91 -4.80
N ARG A 76 -15.50 10.57 -3.53
CA ARG A 76 -15.94 11.56 -2.54
C ARG A 76 -14.85 12.57 -2.18
N SER A 77 -13.60 12.13 -2.14
CA SER A 77 -12.48 12.99 -1.73
C SER A 77 -11.72 13.55 -2.91
N ARG A 78 -12.12 13.21 -4.13
CA ARG A 78 -11.44 13.60 -5.37
C ARG A 78 -9.95 13.27 -5.34
N LYS A 79 -9.63 12.10 -4.78
CA LYS A 79 -8.26 11.60 -4.73
C LYS A 79 -8.09 10.51 -5.75
N ARG A 80 -6.89 10.47 -6.34
CA ARG A 80 -6.48 9.36 -7.19
C ARG A 80 -5.24 8.75 -6.57
N ILE A 81 -5.27 7.43 -6.40
CA ILE A 81 -4.15 6.69 -5.82
C ILE A 81 -3.52 5.85 -6.92
N HIS A 82 -2.24 6.10 -7.19
CA HIS A 82 -1.44 5.29 -8.11
C HIS A 82 -0.79 4.16 -7.30
N GLY A 83 -0.98 2.92 -7.72
CA GLY A 83 -0.45 1.77 -7.03
C GLY A 83 0.71 1.12 -7.77
N PHE A 84 1.69 0.67 -7.01
CA PHE A 84 2.85 -0.07 -7.52
C PHE A 84 3.03 -1.31 -6.67
N ALA A 85 3.22 -2.46 -7.32
CA ALA A 85 3.38 -3.72 -6.63
C ALA A 85 4.76 -4.31 -6.87
N GLY A 86 5.25 -5.06 -5.89
CA GLY A 86 6.51 -5.77 -6.02
C GLY A 86 6.76 -6.64 -4.80
N PRO A 87 7.72 -7.57 -4.92
CA PRO A 87 8.07 -8.41 -3.78
C PRO A 87 8.70 -7.56 -2.68
N ALA A 88 8.31 -7.83 -1.43
CA ALA A 88 8.94 -7.18 -0.30
C ALA A 88 10.39 -7.65 -0.19
N PRO A 89 11.32 -6.80 0.24
CA PRO A 89 12.69 -7.25 0.54
C PRO A 89 12.65 -8.39 1.56
N GLU A 90 13.56 -9.35 1.44
CA GLU A 90 13.58 -10.51 2.34
C GLU A 90 13.77 -10.13 3.80
N ASP A 91 14.50 -9.05 4.05
CA ASP A 91 14.79 -8.56 5.39
C ASP A 91 13.81 -7.48 5.85
N ALA A 92 12.68 -7.33 5.17
CA ALA A 92 11.71 -6.30 5.52
C ALA A 92 11.14 -6.50 6.92
N GLU A 93 11.30 -5.49 7.76
CA GLU A 93 10.74 -5.45 9.11
C GLU A 93 9.90 -4.18 9.22
N PRO A 94 8.62 -4.22 8.83
CA PRO A 94 7.78 -3.02 8.87
C PRO A 94 7.57 -2.56 10.30
N ARG A 95 7.53 -1.23 10.46
CA ARG A 95 7.28 -0.59 11.73
C ARG A 95 6.45 0.67 11.50
N CYS A 96 5.89 1.21 12.58
CA CYS A 96 5.21 2.49 12.49
C CYS A 96 6.27 3.59 12.49
N ALA A 97 6.75 3.93 11.29
CA ALA A 97 7.86 4.87 11.13
C ALA A 97 7.38 6.33 11.07
N SER A 98 6.07 6.54 11.01
CA SER A 98 5.45 7.87 10.98
C SER A 98 4.35 7.92 12.04
N TRP A 99 4.14 9.12 12.62
CA TRP A 99 3.03 9.34 13.55
C TRP A 99 1.65 9.16 12.87
N GLU A 100 1.62 9.16 11.55
CA GLU A 100 0.39 9.03 10.79
C GLU A 100 -0.19 7.61 10.78
N VAL A 101 0.61 6.62 11.15
CA VAL A 101 0.17 5.22 11.17
C VAL A 101 0.39 4.61 12.55
N ASP A 102 -0.57 3.80 12.99
CA ASP A 102 -0.46 3.09 14.27
C ASP A 102 -0.26 1.59 14.09
N ARG A 103 -0.32 1.09 12.86
CA ARG A 103 -0.04 -0.30 12.53
C ARG A 103 0.59 -0.39 11.14
N ALA A 104 1.59 -1.25 11.01
CA ALA A 104 2.24 -1.54 9.73
C ALA A 104 2.59 -3.03 9.77
N GLN A 105 1.87 -3.85 9.01
CA GLN A 105 1.95 -5.31 9.13
C GLN A 105 1.76 -6.00 7.80
N PHE A 106 2.42 -7.14 7.65
CA PHE A 106 2.08 -8.07 6.59
C PHE A 106 0.83 -8.85 7.01
N ILE A 107 -0.18 -8.80 6.18
CA ILE A 107 -1.49 -9.40 6.42
C ILE A 107 -1.81 -10.32 5.25
N THR A 108 -2.43 -11.48 5.52
CA THR A 108 -2.84 -12.38 4.44
C THR A 108 -3.74 -11.64 3.47
N LEU A 109 -3.66 -12.01 2.20
CA LEU A 109 -4.46 -11.36 1.17
C LEU A 109 -5.96 -11.47 1.47
N GLU A 110 -6.39 -12.60 2.02
CA GLU A 110 -7.80 -12.80 2.40
C GLU A 110 -8.25 -11.79 3.45
N ARG A 111 -7.43 -11.58 4.49
CA ARG A 111 -7.75 -10.60 5.54
C ARG A 111 -7.65 -9.18 5.02
N ALA A 112 -6.69 -8.92 4.14
CA ALA A 112 -6.54 -7.59 3.56
C ALA A 112 -7.81 -7.15 2.81
N ARG A 113 -8.51 -8.08 2.16
CA ARG A 113 -9.78 -7.78 1.50
C ARG A 113 -10.83 -7.25 2.48
N LEU A 114 -10.78 -7.68 3.74
CA LEU A 114 -11.73 -7.26 4.77
C LEU A 114 -11.31 -5.96 5.44
N LEU A 115 -10.03 -5.64 5.42
CA LEU A 115 -9.47 -4.51 6.16
C LEU A 115 -9.27 -3.27 5.32
N LEU A 116 -8.90 -3.42 4.05
CA LEU A 116 -8.59 -2.30 3.17
C LEU A 116 -9.81 -1.46 2.84
N HIS A 117 -9.57 -0.19 2.60
CA HIS A 117 -10.58 0.70 2.04
C HIS A 117 -11.14 0.07 0.77
N PRO A 118 -12.48 0.03 0.60
CA PRO A 118 -13.11 -0.66 -0.53
C PRO A 118 -12.54 -0.30 -1.91
N ALA A 119 -12.19 0.97 -2.12
CA ALA A 119 -11.61 1.40 -3.40
C ALA A 119 -10.24 0.75 -3.66
N GLN A 120 -9.52 0.35 -2.62
CA GLN A 120 -8.19 -0.25 -2.75
C GLN A 120 -8.21 -1.75 -2.94
N ILE A 121 -9.36 -2.39 -2.76
CA ILE A 121 -9.48 -3.84 -3.00
C ILE A 121 -9.14 -4.17 -4.45
N THR A 122 -9.43 -3.26 -5.36
CA THR A 122 -9.06 -3.40 -6.77
C THR A 122 -7.55 -3.65 -6.95
N PHE A 123 -6.71 -3.05 -6.11
CA PHE A 123 -5.27 -3.29 -6.17
C PHE A 123 -4.91 -4.75 -5.87
N LEU A 124 -5.63 -5.38 -4.93
CA LEU A 124 -5.41 -6.80 -4.62
C LEU A 124 -5.73 -7.67 -5.83
N ASP A 125 -6.83 -7.38 -6.51
CA ASP A 125 -7.22 -8.14 -7.70
C ASP A 125 -6.22 -7.97 -8.83
N ARG A 126 -5.72 -6.75 -9.01
CA ARG A 126 -4.72 -6.47 -10.03
C ARG A 126 -3.38 -7.13 -9.72
N LEU A 127 -3.01 -7.19 -8.43
CA LEU A 127 -1.80 -7.91 -8.01
C LEU A 127 -1.93 -9.39 -8.36
N LEU A 128 -3.06 -10.02 -8.01
CA LEU A 128 -3.29 -11.43 -8.31
C LEU A 128 -3.21 -11.70 -9.80
N ALA A 129 -3.82 -10.85 -10.63
CA ALA A 129 -3.76 -11.00 -12.08
C ALA A 129 -2.33 -10.93 -12.59
N THR A 130 -1.50 -10.07 -12.00
CA THR A 130 -0.09 -9.95 -12.37
C THR A 130 0.69 -11.22 -11.99
N LEU A 131 0.47 -11.75 -10.79
CA LEU A 131 1.16 -12.94 -10.31
C LEU A 131 0.79 -14.20 -11.09
N ASP A 132 -0.44 -14.27 -11.58
CA ASP A 132 -0.90 -15.42 -12.39
C ASP A 132 -0.24 -15.48 -13.76
N GLN A 133 0.46 -14.42 -14.18
CA GLN A 133 1.15 -14.37 -15.46
C GLN A 133 2.59 -14.91 -15.40
N PHE A 134 3.05 -15.29 -14.21
CA PHE A 134 4.43 -15.78 -14.02
C PHE A 134 4.47 -17.23 -13.58
#